data_55cc54e8c292177a17f3f44142b535aa
#
_entry.id   55cc54e8c292177a17f3f44142b535aa
#
_cell.length_a   1.000
_cell.length_b   1.000
_cell.length_c   1.000
_cell.angle_alpha   90.00
_cell.angle_beta   90.00
_cell.angle_gamma   90.00
#
_symmetry.space_group_name_H-M   'P 1'
#
loop_
_entity.id
_entity.type
_entity.pdbx_description
1 polymer ?
#
loop_
_entity_poly.entity_id
_entity_poly.type
_entity_poly.pdbx_seq_one_letter_code
_entity_poly.pdbx_strand_id
1 'polypeptide(L)'
;MNGSLGVILAGGLATRMGGGDKGVLPLGTSTLLSHVIDRLTPQVDSIALNVNGDGSRFAHLGFPVIADSIDGFAGPLAGVLAGLDWAAEQGVNSIVTAAADTPFFPSDLAARLHREAGGMAHPLVIAATPDPKRGTSRHPTFGLW
;
A
#
# COMPACT_ATOMS: atom_id res chain seq x y z
N MET A 1 11.52 15.76 -6.22
CA MET A 1 10.87 14.60 -5.59
C MET A 1 9.46 14.99 -5.20
N ASN A 2 8.52 14.13 -5.42
CA ASN A 2 7.12 14.44 -5.17
C ASN A 2 6.70 14.37 -3.70
N GLY A 3 7.64 14.06 -2.81
CA GLY A 3 7.42 14.08 -1.36
C GLY A 3 6.32 13.16 -0.86
N SER A 4 6.13 12.00 -1.48
CA SER A 4 5.13 11.03 -1.04
C SER A 4 5.76 9.94 -0.19
N LEU A 5 5.04 9.54 0.83
CA LEU A 5 5.34 8.34 1.60
C LEU A 5 4.62 7.13 1.01
N GLY A 6 5.22 5.96 1.12
CA GLY A 6 4.60 4.70 0.72
C GLY A 6 3.96 3.99 1.90
N VAL A 7 2.78 3.43 1.69
CA VAL A 7 2.12 2.59 2.69
C VAL A 7 1.74 1.27 2.05
N ILE A 8 2.27 0.18 2.58
CA ILE A 8 1.95 -1.17 2.12
C ILE A 8 0.81 -1.70 2.98
N LEU A 9 -0.32 -1.98 2.33
CA LEU A 9 -1.53 -2.46 3.00
C LEU A 9 -1.43 -3.98 3.18
N ALA A 10 -1.12 -4.41 4.40
CA ALA A 10 -0.96 -5.82 4.77
C ALA A 10 -1.98 -6.29 5.81
N GLY A 11 -2.86 -5.40 6.26
CA GLY A 11 -3.83 -5.72 7.30
C GLY A 11 -5.02 -6.52 6.80
N GLY A 12 -5.53 -7.41 7.66
CA GLY A 12 -6.83 -8.06 7.49
C GLY A 12 -6.96 -9.16 6.46
N LEU A 13 -5.90 -9.52 5.74
CA LEU A 13 -5.95 -10.58 4.72
C LEU A 13 -5.70 -11.98 5.29
N ALA A 14 -5.10 -12.07 6.46
CA ALA A 14 -4.70 -13.32 7.08
C ALA A 14 -5.86 -14.27 7.39
N THR A 15 -7.01 -13.74 7.76
CA THR A 15 -8.17 -14.54 8.19
C THR A 15 -8.93 -15.20 7.05
N ARG A 16 -8.73 -14.73 5.80
CA ARG A 16 -9.47 -15.26 4.64
C ARG A 16 -8.86 -16.53 4.02
N MET A 17 -7.61 -16.83 4.35
CA MET A 17 -6.84 -17.91 3.71
C MET A 17 -6.37 -18.97 4.69
N GLY A 18 -7.11 -19.19 5.78
CA GLY A 18 -6.80 -20.28 6.70
C GLY A 18 -5.66 -20.02 7.68
N GLY A 19 -5.40 -18.74 8.02
CA GLY A 19 -4.59 -18.42 9.19
C GLY A 19 -3.17 -17.90 8.92
N GLY A 20 -2.87 -17.38 7.72
CA GLY A 20 -1.58 -16.77 7.42
C GLY A 20 -1.72 -15.44 6.69
N ASP A 21 -0.73 -14.55 6.83
CA ASP A 21 -0.68 -13.34 6.02
C ASP A 21 -0.33 -13.69 4.57
N LYS A 22 -1.10 -13.18 3.60
CA LYS A 22 -0.80 -13.39 2.19
C LYS A 22 0.57 -12.82 1.78
N GLY A 23 0.98 -11.71 2.41
CA GLY A 23 2.25 -11.06 2.11
C GLY A 23 3.47 -11.92 2.43
N VAL A 24 3.34 -12.91 3.32
CA VAL A 24 4.42 -13.83 3.66
C VAL A 24 4.43 -15.11 2.83
N LEU A 25 3.49 -15.27 1.90
CA LEU A 25 3.50 -16.40 0.98
C LEU A 25 4.75 -16.34 0.09
N PRO A 26 5.37 -17.49 -0.19
CA PRO A 26 6.59 -17.51 -1.00
C PRO A 26 6.32 -17.14 -2.45
N LEU A 27 7.27 -16.41 -3.04
CA LEU A 27 7.35 -16.15 -4.47
C LEU A 27 8.83 -16.26 -4.87
N GLY A 28 9.19 -17.36 -5.51
CA GLY A 28 10.59 -17.67 -5.76
C GLY A 28 11.36 -17.91 -4.46
N THR A 29 12.43 -17.16 -4.23
CA THR A 29 13.26 -17.26 -3.01
C THR A 29 12.90 -16.23 -1.96
N SER A 30 11.87 -15.42 -2.20
CA SER A 30 11.41 -14.34 -1.31
C SER A 30 9.91 -14.43 -1.07
N THR A 31 9.39 -13.52 -0.24
CA THR A 31 7.95 -13.41 -0.01
C THR A 31 7.32 -12.40 -0.95
N LEU A 32 5.99 -12.44 -1.08
CA LEU A 32 5.25 -11.43 -1.84
C LEU A 32 5.51 -10.03 -1.28
N LEU A 33 5.51 -9.90 0.06
CA LEU A 33 5.77 -8.62 0.73
C LEU A 33 7.15 -8.08 0.39
N SER A 34 8.19 -8.91 0.40
CA SER A 34 9.54 -8.49 0.02
C SER A 34 9.58 -7.92 -1.39
N HIS A 35 8.90 -8.55 -2.33
CA HIS A 35 8.84 -8.07 -3.72
C HIS A 35 8.10 -6.74 -3.83
N VAL A 36 7.01 -6.55 -3.06
CA VAL A 36 6.29 -5.27 -3.00
C VAL A 36 7.19 -4.17 -2.44
N ILE A 37 7.90 -4.44 -1.34
CA ILE A 37 8.85 -3.49 -0.74
C ILE A 37 9.92 -3.10 -1.75
N ASP A 38 10.56 -4.07 -2.39
CA ASP A 38 11.64 -3.82 -3.35
C ASP A 38 11.17 -2.96 -4.53
N ARG A 39 9.95 -3.16 -4.98
CA ARG A 39 9.40 -2.40 -6.10
C ARG A 39 8.94 -1.00 -5.71
N LEU A 40 8.42 -0.82 -4.50
CA LEU A 40 7.92 0.47 -4.04
C LEU A 40 9.02 1.39 -3.51
N THR A 41 10.06 0.83 -2.89
CA THR A 41 11.15 1.61 -2.25
C THR A 41 11.74 2.70 -3.16
N PRO A 42 12.10 2.43 -4.43
CA PRO A 42 12.66 3.48 -5.29
C PRO A 42 11.67 4.54 -5.74
N GLN A 43 10.38 4.34 -5.49
CA GLN A 43 9.31 5.22 -5.98
C GLN A 43 8.84 6.24 -4.95
N VAL A 44 9.18 6.06 -3.67
CA VAL A 44 8.71 6.88 -2.55
C VAL A 44 9.85 7.25 -1.62
N ASP A 45 9.63 8.24 -0.75
CA ASP A 45 10.69 8.73 0.15
C ASP A 45 10.91 7.81 1.36
N SER A 46 9.85 7.21 1.86
CA SER A 46 9.90 6.25 2.98
C SER A 46 8.66 5.35 2.93
N ILE A 47 8.72 4.22 3.62
CA ILE A 47 7.66 3.22 3.63
C ILE A 47 7.23 2.91 5.06
N ALA A 48 5.92 2.74 5.28
CA ALA A 48 5.36 2.10 6.46
C ALA A 48 4.53 0.88 6.05
N LEU A 49 4.45 -0.08 6.95
CA LEU A 49 3.61 -1.27 6.78
C LEU A 49 2.33 -1.09 7.58
N ASN A 50 1.18 -1.17 6.94
CA ASN A 50 -0.10 -1.20 7.62
C ASN A 50 -0.45 -2.65 7.95
N VAL A 51 -0.39 -2.99 9.23
CA VAL A 51 -0.61 -4.36 9.73
C VAL A 51 -1.54 -4.30 10.93
N ASN A 52 -2.56 -5.12 10.94
CA ASN A 52 -3.45 -5.29 12.08
C ASN A 52 -2.99 -6.51 12.92
N GLY A 53 -3.26 -6.45 14.23
CA GLY A 53 -2.82 -7.46 15.17
C GLY A 53 -1.33 -7.30 15.55
N ASP A 54 -0.66 -8.41 15.79
CA ASP A 54 0.73 -8.41 16.21
C ASP A 54 1.67 -8.07 15.04
N GLY A 55 2.18 -6.83 15.05
CA GLY A 55 3.13 -6.35 14.06
C GLY A 55 4.56 -6.83 14.25
N SER A 56 4.88 -7.50 15.38
CA SER A 56 6.25 -7.93 15.70
C SER A 56 6.82 -8.89 14.66
N ARG A 57 5.97 -9.65 13.96
CA ARG A 57 6.36 -10.55 12.88
C ARG A 57 7.03 -9.85 11.69
N PHE A 58 6.85 -8.53 11.58
CA PHE A 58 7.47 -7.72 10.53
C PHE A 58 8.60 -6.82 11.05
N ALA A 59 8.92 -6.90 12.34
CA ALA A 59 9.93 -6.03 12.94
C ALA A 59 11.32 -6.19 12.30
N HIS A 60 11.64 -7.39 11.83
CA HIS A 60 12.93 -7.68 11.17
C HIS A 60 13.13 -6.92 9.87
N LEU A 61 12.07 -6.38 9.25
CA LEU A 61 12.15 -5.63 8.01
C LEU A 61 12.63 -4.19 8.21
N GLY A 62 12.57 -3.66 9.44
CA GLY A 62 13.09 -2.34 9.78
C GLY A 62 12.20 -1.16 9.38
N PHE A 63 10.97 -1.39 8.96
CA PHE A 63 10.02 -0.34 8.60
C PHE A 63 9.05 -0.05 9.74
N PRO A 64 8.55 1.20 9.86
CA PRO A 64 7.45 1.49 10.76
C PRO A 64 6.24 0.62 10.48
N VAL A 65 5.61 0.12 11.54
CA VAL A 65 4.38 -0.66 11.45
C VAL A 65 3.25 0.15 12.06
N ILE A 66 2.19 0.38 11.29
CA ILE A 66 1.02 1.16 11.71
C ILE A 66 -0.23 0.30 11.65
N ALA A 67 -1.06 0.39 12.69
CA ALA A 67 -2.34 -0.30 12.73
C ALA A 67 -3.48 0.60 12.24
N ASP A 68 -4.61 0.01 11.87
CA ASP A 68 -5.79 0.77 11.52
C ASP A 68 -6.23 1.67 12.68
N SER A 69 -6.61 2.91 12.35
CA SER A 69 -7.05 3.90 13.34
C SER A 69 -8.48 3.64 13.83
N ILE A 70 -9.26 2.89 13.08
CA ILE A 70 -10.67 2.63 13.34
C ILE A 70 -10.86 1.15 13.62
N ASP A 71 -11.30 0.83 14.83
CA ASP A 71 -11.58 -0.55 15.25
C ASP A 71 -12.83 -1.10 14.54
N GLY A 72 -12.76 -2.39 14.19
CA GLY A 72 -13.90 -3.08 13.60
C GLY A 72 -14.18 -2.72 12.15
N PHE A 73 -13.40 -1.86 11.55
CA PHE A 73 -13.56 -1.48 10.15
C PHE A 73 -12.79 -2.46 9.27
N ALA A 74 -13.50 -3.34 8.59
CA ALA A 74 -12.89 -4.29 7.66
C ALA A 74 -12.73 -3.63 6.29
N GLY A 75 -11.49 -3.57 5.78
CA GLY A 75 -11.22 -3.11 4.43
C GLY A 75 -10.00 -2.21 4.31
N PRO A 76 -9.56 -1.94 3.06
CA PRO A 76 -8.32 -1.21 2.83
C PRO A 76 -8.38 0.28 3.22
N LEU A 77 -9.56 0.90 3.24
CA LEU A 77 -9.69 2.32 3.54
C LEU A 77 -9.26 2.67 4.98
N ALA A 78 -9.45 1.76 5.92
CA ALA A 78 -8.96 1.97 7.30
C ALA A 78 -7.44 2.05 7.33
N GLY A 79 -6.75 1.22 6.55
CA GLY A 79 -5.30 1.27 6.39
C GLY A 79 -4.82 2.53 5.68
N VAL A 80 -5.56 3.00 4.68
CA VAL A 80 -5.27 4.27 4.00
C VAL A 80 -5.36 5.43 4.98
N LEU A 81 -6.40 5.48 5.80
CA LEU A 81 -6.55 6.53 6.82
C LEU A 81 -5.38 6.52 7.81
N ALA A 82 -5.00 5.35 8.31
CA ALA A 82 -3.85 5.21 9.20
C ALA A 82 -2.56 5.72 8.52
N GLY A 83 -2.39 5.42 7.24
CA GLY A 83 -1.27 5.92 6.44
C GLY A 83 -1.26 7.43 6.30
N LEU A 84 -2.42 8.04 6.09
CA LEU A 84 -2.56 9.49 5.99
C LEU A 84 -2.24 10.17 7.33
N ASP A 85 -2.71 9.62 8.44
CA ASP A 85 -2.38 10.11 9.78
C ASP A 85 -0.86 10.05 10.02
N TRP A 86 -0.23 8.94 9.68
CA TRP A 86 1.21 8.79 9.79
C TRP A 86 1.96 9.81 8.91
N ALA A 87 1.52 10.00 7.66
CA ALA A 87 2.12 10.98 6.77
C ALA A 87 2.01 12.41 7.32
N ALA A 88 0.86 12.76 7.89
CA ALA A 88 0.66 14.07 8.52
C ALA A 88 1.63 14.30 9.66
N GLU A 89 1.89 13.28 10.49
CA GLU A 89 2.90 13.35 11.56
C GLU A 89 4.31 13.58 11.01
N GLN A 90 4.59 13.10 9.80
CA GLN A 90 5.87 13.29 9.11
C GLN A 90 5.93 14.62 8.33
N GLY A 91 4.86 15.41 8.34
CA GLY A 91 4.77 16.65 7.57
C GLY A 91 4.62 16.47 6.07
N VAL A 92 4.09 15.32 5.65
CA VAL A 92 3.89 14.97 4.24
C VAL A 92 2.40 14.92 3.93
N ASN A 93 2.01 15.43 2.76
CA ASN A 93 0.61 15.67 2.40
C ASN A 93 -0.02 14.57 1.55
N SER A 94 0.74 13.56 1.16
CA SER A 94 0.20 12.49 0.32
C SER A 94 0.91 11.16 0.57
N ILE A 95 0.19 10.07 0.33
CA ILE A 95 0.73 8.72 0.39
C ILE A 95 0.44 7.99 -0.91
N VAL A 96 1.34 7.07 -1.26
CA VAL A 96 1.11 6.06 -2.30
C VAL A 96 0.91 4.72 -1.63
N THR A 97 -0.18 4.05 -1.92
CA THR A 97 -0.50 2.74 -1.35
C THR A 97 -0.22 1.62 -2.33
N ALA A 98 0.14 0.45 -1.79
CA ALA A 98 0.29 -0.79 -2.54
C ALA A 98 -0.18 -1.96 -1.69
N ALA A 99 -0.70 -3.00 -2.31
CA ALA A 99 -1.12 -4.20 -1.61
C ALA A 99 0.08 -5.13 -1.37
N ALA A 100 0.15 -5.72 -0.17
CA ALA A 100 1.26 -6.56 0.26
C ALA A 100 1.38 -7.88 -0.53
N ASP A 101 0.33 -8.32 -1.18
CA ASP A 101 0.24 -9.61 -1.88
C ASP A 101 0.23 -9.49 -3.40
N THR A 102 0.45 -8.30 -3.95
CA THR A 102 0.35 -8.05 -5.39
C THR A 102 1.63 -7.35 -5.89
N PRO A 103 2.71 -8.13 -6.13
CA PRO A 103 4.04 -7.56 -6.38
C PRO A 103 4.29 -7.10 -7.82
N PHE A 104 3.36 -7.30 -8.74
CA PHE A 104 3.60 -7.06 -10.16
C PHE A 104 3.05 -5.71 -10.67
N PHE A 105 2.87 -4.74 -9.79
CA PHE A 105 2.51 -3.39 -10.19
C PHE A 105 3.68 -2.70 -10.91
N PRO A 106 3.41 -1.64 -11.70
CA PRO A 106 4.46 -0.97 -12.48
C PRO A 106 5.57 -0.37 -11.60
N SER A 107 6.81 -0.41 -12.09
CA SER A 107 7.95 0.23 -11.42
C SER A 107 7.87 1.75 -11.43
N ASP A 108 6.93 2.33 -12.19
CA ASP A 108 6.65 3.77 -12.25
C ASP A 108 5.24 4.11 -11.73
N LEU A 109 4.68 3.27 -10.84
CA LEU A 109 3.34 3.46 -10.29
C LEU A 109 3.19 4.86 -9.66
N ALA A 110 4.08 5.24 -8.75
CA ALA A 110 4.00 6.52 -8.06
C ALA A 110 4.08 7.70 -9.04
N ALA A 111 4.98 7.64 -10.02
CA ALA A 111 5.12 8.68 -11.04
C ALA A 111 3.84 8.81 -11.88
N ARG A 112 3.22 7.71 -12.25
CA ARG A 112 1.96 7.72 -13.01
C ARG A 112 0.82 8.30 -12.18
N LEU A 113 0.71 7.91 -10.91
CA LEU A 113 -0.33 8.43 -10.03
C LEU A 113 -0.17 9.95 -9.82
N HIS A 114 1.05 10.43 -9.59
CA HIS A 114 1.31 11.86 -9.45
C HIS A 114 1.01 12.63 -10.73
N ARG A 115 1.32 12.07 -11.89
CA ARG A 115 1.01 12.71 -13.17
C ARG A 115 -0.49 12.89 -13.34
N GLU A 116 -1.28 11.86 -13.02
CA GLU A 116 -2.74 11.93 -13.12
C GLU A 116 -3.35 12.87 -12.07
N ALA A 117 -2.69 13.03 -10.93
CA ALA A 117 -3.11 13.99 -9.90
C ALA A 117 -2.95 15.45 -10.36
N GLY A 118 -2.08 15.70 -11.34
CA GLY A 118 -1.94 17.05 -11.94
C GLY A 118 -1.60 18.15 -10.93
N GLY A 119 -0.61 17.93 -10.05
CA GLY A 119 -0.26 18.88 -9.00
C GLY A 119 -1.34 18.98 -7.91
N MET A 120 -2.05 17.91 -7.65
CA MET A 120 -3.17 17.80 -6.69
C MET A 120 -4.46 18.48 -7.14
N ALA A 121 -4.60 18.75 -8.43
CA ALA A 121 -5.89 19.12 -9.03
C ALA A 121 -6.90 17.97 -8.85
N HIS A 122 -6.40 16.74 -8.82
CA HIS A 122 -7.16 15.54 -8.46
C HIS A 122 -6.52 14.94 -7.22
N PRO A 123 -7.08 15.18 -6.01
CA PRO A 123 -6.44 14.77 -4.76
C PRO A 123 -6.51 13.26 -4.49
N LEU A 124 -7.24 12.53 -5.30
CA LEU A 124 -7.35 11.07 -5.19
C LEU A 124 -7.22 10.44 -6.56
N VAL A 125 -6.24 9.56 -6.72
CA VAL A 125 -6.02 8.80 -7.95
C VAL A 125 -5.88 7.33 -7.61
N ILE A 126 -6.67 6.48 -8.25
CA ILE A 126 -6.66 5.03 -8.04
C ILE A 126 -6.22 4.35 -9.34
N ALA A 127 -5.36 3.34 -9.22
CA ALA A 127 -4.93 2.55 -10.36
C ALA A 127 -6.10 1.74 -10.95
N ALA A 128 -6.08 1.58 -12.25
CA ALA A 128 -7.07 0.78 -12.97
C ALA A 128 -6.38 0.05 -14.13
N THR A 129 -6.97 -1.07 -14.52
CA THR A 129 -6.52 -1.86 -15.67
C THR A 129 -7.68 -2.11 -16.62
N PRO A 130 -7.42 -2.33 -17.93
CA PRO A 130 -8.47 -2.72 -18.88
C PRO A 130 -9.14 -4.04 -18.44
N ASP A 131 -10.45 -4.09 -18.61
CA ASP A 131 -11.25 -5.27 -18.28
C ASP A 131 -12.17 -5.57 -19.46
N PRO A 132 -12.11 -6.79 -20.06
CA PRO A 132 -12.90 -7.13 -21.24
C PRO A 132 -14.41 -7.09 -21.02
N LYS A 133 -14.87 -7.25 -19.77
CA LYS A 133 -16.30 -7.30 -19.45
C LYS A 133 -16.85 -5.96 -18.97
N ARG A 134 -16.03 -5.16 -18.28
CA ARG A 134 -16.46 -3.93 -17.59
C ARG A 134 -15.84 -2.67 -18.18
N GLY A 135 -14.96 -2.80 -19.19
CA GLY A 135 -14.16 -1.70 -19.71
C GLY A 135 -12.95 -1.38 -18.81
N THR A 136 -13.14 -1.28 -17.51
CA THR A 136 -12.08 -0.95 -16.57
C THR A 136 -12.29 -1.65 -15.22
N SER A 137 -11.22 -2.19 -14.66
CA SER A 137 -11.19 -2.73 -13.30
C SER A 137 -10.34 -1.81 -12.42
N ARG A 138 -10.92 -1.32 -11.33
CA ARG A 138 -10.24 -0.44 -10.37
C ARG A 138 -9.53 -1.26 -9.30
N HIS A 139 -8.38 -0.76 -8.87
CA HIS A 139 -7.55 -1.39 -7.83
C HIS A 139 -7.37 -0.43 -6.66
N PRO A 140 -8.36 -0.34 -5.73
CA PRO A 140 -8.34 0.68 -4.67
C PRO A 140 -7.18 0.56 -3.68
N THR A 141 -6.48 -0.58 -3.63
CA THR A 141 -5.28 -0.74 -2.81
C THR A 141 -4.03 -0.13 -3.43
N PHE A 142 -4.10 0.33 -4.68
CA PHE A 142 -3.04 1.03 -5.40
C PHE A 142 -3.51 2.43 -5.74
N GLY A 143 -3.08 3.40 -4.97
CA GLY A 143 -3.55 4.76 -5.16
C GLY A 143 -2.62 5.82 -4.59
N LEU A 144 -2.93 7.06 -4.96
CA LEU A 144 -2.40 8.29 -4.36
C LEU A 144 -3.54 8.95 -3.59
N TRP A 145 -3.27 9.27 -2.34
CA TRP A 145 -4.26 9.81 -1.41
C TRP A 145 -3.78 11.12 -0.79
#